data_1cd6b275997d349f6116a3573b9be75a
#
_entry.id   1cd6b275997d349f6116a3573b9be75a
#
_cell.length_a   1.000
_cell.length_b   1.000
_cell.length_c   1.000
_cell.angle_alpha   90.00
_cell.angle_beta   90.00
_cell.angle_gamma   90.00
#
_symmetry.space_group_name_H-M   'P 1'
#
loop_
_entity.id
_entity.type
_entity.pdbx_description
1 polymer ?
#
loop_
_entity_poly.entity_id
_entity_poly.type
_entity_poly.pdbx_seq_one_letter_code
_entity_poly.pdbx_strand_id
1 'polypeptide(L)'
;MWLLSRLVILCVMFIVMPIVAKTSNIVINKYGWWDVLFAWDSGWYYKIATSGYNFGLDYDKTEYAVAFFPLYPLSIWILMQVGIPFAVGGLLINNLAFLAALIVMYGWVESRHGTNPARWTTVALAWCPYSLYGAVIYTEGLFFLFSISALRAFDNKQYFWAGLWSGLSTATRITGIALLPAFLISAWKQRLPMKAYFASFAVAGGIVIYSLYCLIKFGDALAFLHAQRAWRSTTGFALAGWWSMLMQVVIGAKNVEVGYIQDIWYPIGFAMVVISAWLLLHFRLQLGNRMRYGFFLLWVLLWLMSRQELPSNPFSSEPLIKLVLIFGSLCLLWLCRTQIPFVAAVYGFFSFAIALNTGLTASVERYVYAIAPVSFAWGLLFAKYPRWGYAVMAFCGLILALYCVRFAQDFWLA
;
A
#
# COMPACT_ATOMS: atom_id res chain seq x y z
N MET A 1 18.86 2.33 -7.85
CA MET A 1 17.70 3.03 -7.24
C MET A 1 17.25 2.39 -5.93
N TRP A 2 17.02 1.06 -5.92
CA TRP A 2 16.67 0.34 -4.68
C TRP A 2 17.69 0.53 -3.57
N LEU A 3 18.98 0.27 -3.82
CA LEU A 3 20.04 0.43 -2.82
C LEU A 3 20.07 1.83 -2.20
N LEU A 4 19.95 2.87 -3.03
CA LEU A 4 19.94 4.25 -2.55
C LEU A 4 18.75 4.54 -1.63
N SER A 5 17.54 4.05 -1.98
CA SER A 5 16.37 4.22 -1.09
C SER A 5 16.55 3.47 0.24
N ARG A 6 17.15 2.26 0.22
CA ARG A 6 17.45 1.51 1.45
C ARG A 6 18.49 2.22 2.30
N LEU A 7 19.57 2.75 1.67
CA LEU A 7 20.58 3.53 2.38
C LEU A 7 19.98 4.76 3.05
N VAL A 8 19.10 5.51 2.37
CA VAL A 8 18.41 6.66 2.99
C VAL A 8 17.59 6.21 4.19
N ILE A 9 16.78 5.15 4.06
CA ILE A 9 15.97 4.63 5.17
C ILE A 9 16.85 4.23 6.37
N LEU A 10 17.90 3.46 6.12
CA LEU A 10 18.81 3.01 7.18
C LEU A 10 19.58 4.17 7.81
N CYS A 11 20.12 5.11 7.01
CA CYS A 11 20.79 6.30 7.53
C CYS A 11 19.86 7.13 8.41
N VAL A 12 18.63 7.37 7.97
CA VAL A 12 17.68 8.14 8.78
C VAL A 12 17.33 7.42 10.08
N MET A 13 17.06 6.12 10.03
CA MET A 13 16.65 5.34 11.21
C MET A 13 17.80 5.11 12.21
N PHE A 14 19.01 4.85 11.73
CA PHE A 14 20.14 4.51 12.61
C PHE A 14 21.08 5.66 12.93
N ILE A 15 21.06 6.76 12.17
CA ILE A 15 21.94 7.91 12.38
C ILE A 15 21.15 9.15 12.79
N VAL A 16 20.16 9.55 11.96
CA VAL A 16 19.41 10.79 12.18
C VAL A 16 18.49 10.66 13.39
N MET A 17 17.76 9.54 13.49
CA MET A 17 16.79 9.33 14.56
C MET A 17 17.42 9.35 15.97
N PRO A 18 18.55 8.68 16.26
CA PRO A 18 19.21 8.80 17.58
C PRO A 18 19.63 10.22 17.95
N ILE A 19 20.03 11.03 16.95
CA ILE A 19 20.37 12.44 17.16
C ILE A 19 19.13 13.24 17.55
N VAL A 20 18.03 13.07 16.78
CA VAL A 20 16.74 13.73 17.05
C VAL A 20 16.19 13.33 18.42
N ALA A 21 16.26 12.06 18.79
CA ALA A 21 15.79 11.58 20.07
C ALA A 21 16.57 12.16 21.24
N LYS A 22 17.90 12.24 21.14
CA LYS A 22 18.75 12.83 22.16
C LYS A 22 18.43 14.31 22.40
N THR A 23 18.10 15.05 21.33
CA THR A 23 17.72 16.48 21.44
C THR A 23 16.31 16.69 21.97
N SER A 24 15.42 15.71 21.79
CA SER A 24 13.99 15.81 22.15
C SER A 24 13.60 15.00 23.39
N ASN A 25 14.58 14.42 24.11
CA ASN A 25 14.35 13.54 25.28
C ASN A 25 13.39 12.35 24.99
N ILE A 26 13.38 11.85 23.74
CA ILE A 26 12.53 10.73 23.33
C ILE A 26 13.28 9.42 23.59
N VAL A 27 12.63 8.49 24.30
CA VAL A 27 13.18 7.15 24.53
C VAL A 27 12.94 6.29 23.27
N ILE A 28 14.02 5.91 22.56
CA ILE A 28 13.93 5.13 21.31
C ILE A 28 13.99 3.63 21.57
N ASN A 29 14.77 3.19 22.57
CA ASN A 29 15.09 1.77 22.71
C ASN A 29 14.41 1.19 23.92
N LYS A 30 13.43 0.30 23.69
CA LYS A 30 12.86 -0.55 24.74
C LYS A 30 13.65 -1.85 24.91
N TYR A 31 14.21 -2.43 23.84
CA TYR A 31 14.79 -3.78 23.83
C TYR A 31 16.08 -3.91 23.00
N GLY A 32 16.43 -2.95 22.14
CA GLY A 32 17.65 -2.99 21.32
C GLY A 32 17.66 -2.03 20.14
N TRP A 33 18.81 -1.92 19.49
CA TRP A 33 19.00 -1.00 18.36
C TRP A 33 18.22 -1.36 17.09
N TRP A 34 17.75 -2.61 16.98
CA TRP A 34 16.88 -3.06 15.89
C TRP A 34 15.42 -2.61 16.04
N ASP A 35 15.02 -2.10 17.21
CA ASP A 35 13.65 -1.74 17.51
C ASP A 35 13.12 -0.61 16.62
N VAL A 36 14.02 0.23 16.10
CA VAL A 36 13.68 1.27 15.12
C VAL A 36 13.07 0.71 13.81
N LEU A 37 13.28 -0.59 13.52
CA LEU A 37 12.74 -1.30 12.36
C LEU A 37 11.56 -2.23 12.71
N PHE A 38 11.16 -2.21 14.00
CA PHE A 38 10.15 -3.11 14.56
C PHE A 38 9.04 -2.31 15.22
N ALA A 39 7.93 -2.11 14.52
CA ALA A 39 6.78 -1.38 15.04
C ALA A 39 5.46 -1.97 14.48
N TRP A 40 4.37 -1.81 15.21
CA TRP A 40 2.99 -2.12 14.80
C TRP A 40 2.81 -3.56 14.31
N ASP A 41 2.50 -3.77 13.01
CA ASP A 41 2.25 -5.10 12.43
C ASP A 41 3.42 -6.08 12.65
N SER A 42 4.65 -5.58 12.81
CA SER A 42 5.83 -6.41 13.10
C SER A 42 5.66 -7.25 14.37
N GLY A 43 4.97 -6.71 15.39
CA GLY A 43 4.66 -7.42 16.62
C GLY A 43 3.77 -8.64 16.40
N TRP A 44 2.80 -8.53 15.49
CA TRP A 44 1.95 -9.65 15.11
C TRP A 44 2.73 -10.75 14.39
N TYR A 45 3.60 -10.38 13.45
CA TYR A 45 4.46 -11.37 12.77
C TYR A 45 5.42 -12.05 13.73
N TYR A 46 5.95 -11.31 14.71
CA TYR A 46 6.78 -11.89 15.76
C TYR A 46 5.99 -12.92 16.59
N LYS A 47 4.81 -12.54 17.07
CA LYS A 47 3.93 -13.43 17.84
C LYS A 47 3.59 -14.70 17.07
N ILE A 48 3.26 -14.58 15.77
CA ILE A 48 2.95 -15.74 14.93
C ILE A 48 4.18 -16.63 14.71
N ALA A 49 5.34 -16.06 14.41
CA ALA A 49 6.55 -16.83 14.15
C ALA A 49 7.10 -17.55 15.40
N THR A 50 6.88 -16.99 16.60
CA THR A 50 7.38 -17.57 17.87
C THR A 50 6.38 -18.45 18.60
N SER A 51 5.09 -18.06 18.60
CA SER A 51 4.05 -18.68 19.43
C SER A 51 2.89 -19.27 18.62
N GLY A 52 2.88 -19.03 17.29
CA GLY A 52 1.80 -19.47 16.42
C GLY A 52 0.55 -18.60 16.51
N TYR A 53 -0.53 -19.10 15.91
CA TYR A 53 -1.82 -18.42 15.84
C TYR A 53 -2.67 -18.67 17.05
N ASN A 54 -3.42 -17.63 17.48
CA ASN A 54 -4.48 -17.70 18.46
C ASN A 54 -5.77 -17.08 17.92
N PHE A 55 -6.89 -17.58 18.39
CA PHE A 55 -8.24 -17.09 18.07
C PHE A 55 -9.21 -17.43 19.21
N GLY A 56 -10.19 -16.59 19.51
CA GLY A 56 -11.21 -16.77 20.52
C GLY A 56 -12.55 -16.22 20.07
N LEU A 57 -13.61 -16.43 20.87
CA LEU A 57 -14.99 -16.04 20.54
C LEU A 57 -15.29 -14.56 20.78
N ASP A 58 -14.41 -13.84 21.45
CA ASP A 58 -14.52 -12.41 21.75
C ASP A 58 -13.84 -11.51 20.69
N TYR A 59 -13.84 -11.96 19.44
CA TYR A 59 -13.16 -11.30 18.31
C TYR A 59 -13.71 -9.92 17.96
N ASP A 60 -14.86 -9.53 18.50
CA ASP A 60 -15.38 -8.16 18.32
C ASP A 60 -14.69 -7.13 19.25
N LYS A 61 -13.97 -7.62 20.30
CA LYS A 61 -13.31 -6.78 21.31
C LYS A 61 -11.81 -7.03 21.42
N THR A 62 -11.35 -8.20 21.00
CA THR A 62 -9.98 -8.65 21.16
C THR A 62 -9.32 -8.83 19.80
N GLU A 63 -8.13 -8.25 19.64
CA GLU A 63 -7.30 -8.41 18.45
C GLU A 63 -6.62 -9.80 18.45
N TYR A 64 -6.76 -10.52 17.36
CA TYR A 64 -6.19 -11.85 17.19
C TYR A 64 -5.19 -11.93 16.03
N ALA A 65 -4.10 -12.65 16.27
CA ALA A 65 -3.04 -12.87 15.27
C ALA A 65 -3.54 -13.53 13.97
N VAL A 66 -4.65 -14.28 14.04
CA VAL A 66 -5.25 -14.96 12.88
C VAL A 66 -5.72 -13.98 11.78
N ALA A 67 -5.86 -12.69 12.08
CA ALA A 67 -6.14 -11.67 11.07
C ALA A 67 -4.99 -11.48 10.05
N PHE A 68 -3.76 -11.91 10.39
CA PHE A 68 -2.56 -11.78 9.56
C PHE A 68 -2.26 -13.06 8.80
N PHE A 69 -2.00 -12.95 7.50
CA PHE A 69 -1.83 -14.10 6.60
C PHE A 69 -0.50 -14.81 6.78
N PRO A 70 -0.45 -16.14 6.52
CA PRO A 70 0.60 -17.01 7.06
C PRO A 70 1.94 -16.97 6.32
N LEU A 71 2.00 -16.61 5.04
CA LEU A 71 3.19 -16.86 4.23
C LEU A 71 4.43 -16.12 4.75
N TYR A 72 4.29 -14.86 5.16
CA TYR A 72 5.42 -14.08 5.66
C TYR A 72 5.93 -14.57 7.03
N PRO A 73 5.09 -14.67 8.08
CA PRO A 73 5.57 -15.19 9.36
C PRO A 73 6.05 -16.65 9.29
N LEU A 74 5.46 -17.48 8.44
CA LEU A 74 5.95 -18.85 8.18
C LEU A 74 7.33 -18.82 7.54
N SER A 75 7.57 -17.95 6.55
CA SER A 75 8.89 -17.83 5.93
C SER A 75 9.96 -17.38 6.94
N ILE A 76 9.61 -16.47 7.85
CA ILE A 76 10.50 -16.05 8.94
C ILE A 76 10.75 -17.23 9.89
N TRP A 77 9.70 -17.95 10.29
CA TRP A 77 9.82 -19.13 11.15
C TRP A 77 10.78 -20.19 10.57
N ILE A 78 10.69 -20.45 9.26
CA ILE A 78 11.62 -21.38 8.59
C ILE A 78 13.09 -20.90 8.73
N LEU A 79 13.36 -19.61 8.55
CA LEU A 79 14.71 -19.06 8.74
C LEU A 79 15.17 -19.14 10.20
N MET A 80 14.24 -19.00 11.16
CA MET A 80 14.55 -19.16 12.57
C MET A 80 14.97 -20.60 12.92
N GLN A 81 14.45 -21.63 12.22
CA GLN A 81 14.85 -23.03 12.43
C GLN A 81 16.32 -23.28 12.03
N VAL A 82 16.89 -22.46 11.17
CA VAL A 82 18.32 -22.53 10.80
C VAL A 82 19.18 -21.52 11.55
N GLY A 83 18.66 -20.96 12.65
CA GLY A 83 19.39 -20.09 13.58
C GLY A 83 19.40 -18.60 13.19
N ILE A 84 18.63 -18.16 12.19
CA ILE A 84 18.54 -16.74 11.83
C ILE A 84 17.56 -16.05 12.78
N PRO A 85 17.96 -14.96 13.49
CA PRO A 85 17.04 -14.23 14.36
C PRO A 85 15.84 -13.66 13.61
N PHE A 86 14.68 -13.58 14.28
CA PHE A 86 13.42 -13.08 13.71
C PHE A 86 13.59 -11.76 12.94
N ALA A 87 14.21 -10.76 13.54
CA ALA A 87 14.40 -9.45 12.94
C ALA A 87 15.20 -9.52 11.64
N VAL A 88 16.30 -10.28 11.64
CA VAL A 88 17.16 -10.48 10.45
C VAL A 88 16.38 -11.22 9.36
N GLY A 89 15.68 -12.30 9.72
CA GLY A 89 14.87 -13.08 8.79
C GLY A 89 13.76 -12.24 8.14
N GLY A 90 13.03 -11.48 8.94
CA GLY A 90 11.95 -10.60 8.45
C GLY A 90 12.47 -9.51 7.51
N LEU A 91 13.54 -8.82 7.90
CA LEU A 91 14.16 -7.78 7.06
C LEU A 91 14.71 -8.36 5.76
N LEU A 92 15.39 -9.50 5.84
CA LEU A 92 15.99 -10.16 4.68
C LEU A 92 14.91 -10.54 3.65
N ILE A 93 13.86 -11.26 4.09
CA ILE A 93 12.77 -11.69 3.22
C ILE A 93 12.11 -10.49 2.55
N ASN A 94 11.72 -9.47 3.33
CA ASN A 94 10.99 -8.33 2.79
C ASN A 94 11.84 -7.52 1.79
N ASN A 95 13.11 -7.22 2.13
CA ASN A 95 13.99 -6.45 1.26
C ASN A 95 14.38 -7.19 -0.01
N LEU A 96 14.69 -8.48 0.06
CA LEU A 96 15.01 -9.27 -1.13
C LEU A 96 13.79 -9.47 -2.03
N ALA A 97 12.63 -9.71 -1.45
CA ALA A 97 11.39 -9.80 -2.20
C ALA A 97 11.03 -8.46 -2.88
N PHE A 98 11.24 -7.34 -2.19
CA PHE A 98 11.01 -6.02 -2.78
C PHE A 98 11.99 -5.72 -3.93
N LEU A 99 13.27 -6.09 -3.79
CA LEU A 99 14.25 -5.99 -4.87
C LEU A 99 13.83 -6.83 -6.08
N ALA A 100 13.44 -8.09 -5.84
CA ALA A 100 12.95 -8.98 -6.90
C ALA A 100 11.70 -8.41 -7.58
N ALA A 101 10.76 -7.84 -6.80
CA ALA A 101 9.57 -7.15 -7.33
C ALA A 101 9.94 -6.00 -8.27
N LEU A 102 10.93 -5.18 -7.91
CA LEU A 102 11.41 -4.08 -8.75
C LEU A 102 12.04 -4.60 -10.05
N ILE A 103 12.81 -5.69 -10.00
CA ILE A 103 13.41 -6.31 -11.20
C ILE A 103 12.32 -6.86 -12.13
N VAL A 104 11.32 -7.56 -11.57
CA VAL A 104 10.19 -8.09 -12.36
C VAL A 104 9.38 -6.97 -12.98
N MET A 105 9.10 -5.90 -12.22
CA MET A 105 8.37 -4.71 -12.67
C MET A 105 9.14 -3.98 -13.76
N TYR A 106 10.44 -3.76 -13.57
CA TYR A 106 11.31 -3.13 -14.57
C TYR A 106 11.23 -3.88 -15.91
N GLY A 107 11.50 -5.19 -15.92
CA GLY A 107 11.49 -6.00 -17.13
C GLY A 107 10.11 -6.08 -17.79
N TRP A 108 9.03 -6.05 -16.98
CA TRP A 108 7.65 -6.03 -17.52
C TRP A 108 7.35 -4.71 -18.24
N VAL A 109 7.67 -3.57 -17.62
CA VAL A 109 7.45 -2.23 -18.21
C VAL A 109 8.38 -2.01 -19.39
N GLU A 110 9.66 -2.41 -19.27
CA GLU A 110 10.66 -2.25 -20.34
C GLU A 110 10.26 -2.97 -21.62
N SER A 111 9.76 -4.21 -21.50
CA SER A 111 9.31 -5.00 -22.65
C SER A 111 8.15 -4.38 -23.43
N ARG A 112 7.39 -3.45 -22.81
CA ARG A 112 6.21 -2.82 -23.40
C ARG A 112 6.40 -1.36 -23.79
N HIS A 113 7.17 -0.62 -23.03
CA HIS A 113 7.30 0.83 -23.15
C HIS A 113 8.74 1.33 -23.24
N GLY A 114 9.70 0.42 -23.20
CA GLY A 114 11.11 0.74 -23.24
C GLY A 114 11.71 1.16 -21.89
N THR A 115 13.00 1.44 -21.91
CA THR A 115 13.84 1.65 -20.71
C THR A 115 13.44 2.87 -19.88
N ASN A 116 13.02 3.98 -20.51
CA ASN A 116 12.74 5.21 -19.78
C ASN A 116 11.50 5.10 -18.88
N PRO A 117 10.32 4.64 -19.36
CA PRO A 117 9.18 4.35 -18.48
C PRO A 117 9.50 3.29 -17.40
N ALA A 118 10.28 2.26 -17.73
CA ALA A 118 10.68 1.25 -16.77
C ALA A 118 11.49 1.81 -15.60
N ARG A 119 12.46 2.69 -15.89
CA ARG A 119 13.25 3.40 -14.87
C ARG A 119 12.36 4.26 -13.98
N TRP A 120 11.46 5.05 -14.55
CA TRP A 120 10.55 5.89 -13.77
C TRP A 120 9.57 5.09 -12.93
N THR A 121 9.06 3.97 -13.44
CA THR A 121 8.19 3.06 -12.67
C THR A 121 8.91 2.50 -11.44
N THR A 122 10.15 2.03 -11.61
CA THR A 122 10.94 1.51 -10.48
C THR A 122 11.34 2.60 -9.50
N VAL A 123 11.62 3.82 -9.97
CA VAL A 123 11.85 4.98 -9.10
C VAL A 123 10.59 5.31 -8.30
N ALA A 124 9.43 5.41 -8.97
CA ALA A 124 8.16 5.70 -8.31
C ALA A 124 7.84 4.67 -7.22
N LEU A 125 8.08 3.37 -7.48
CA LEU A 125 7.85 2.31 -6.50
C LEU A 125 8.87 2.35 -5.35
N ALA A 126 10.16 2.58 -5.62
CA ALA A 126 11.22 2.51 -4.62
C ALA A 126 11.35 3.77 -3.74
N TRP A 127 10.89 4.93 -4.23
CA TRP A 127 11.02 6.24 -3.55
C TRP A 127 9.69 6.82 -3.07
N CYS A 128 8.57 6.13 -3.30
CA CYS A 128 7.32 6.47 -2.65
C CYS A 128 7.52 6.48 -1.12
N PRO A 129 6.94 7.43 -0.37
CA PRO A 129 7.05 7.47 1.09
C PRO A 129 6.72 6.15 1.77
N TYR A 130 5.72 5.43 1.27
CA TYR A 130 5.31 4.12 1.78
C TYR A 130 6.24 2.96 1.37
N SER A 131 7.30 3.21 0.58
CA SER A 131 8.34 2.21 0.30
C SER A 131 9.14 1.83 1.55
N LEU A 132 9.00 2.60 2.63
CA LEU A 132 9.44 2.26 3.98
C LEU A 132 8.96 0.86 4.38
N TYR A 133 7.69 0.51 4.12
CA TYR A 133 7.13 -0.79 4.45
C TYR A 133 7.76 -1.97 3.65
N GLY A 134 8.40 -1.67 2.53
CA GLY A 134 9.27 -2.62 1.83
C GLY A 134 10.70 -2.75 2.41
N ALA A 135 11.02 -2.00 3.49
CA ALA A 135 12.33 -2.03 4.15
C ALA A 135 12.28 -2.60 5.57
N VAL A 136 11.17 -2.41 6.29
CA VAL A 136 10.94 -2.86 7.66
C VAL A 136 10.31 -4.27 7.69
N ILE A 137 10.01 -4.81 8.89
CA ILE A 137 9.47 -6.18 9.05
C ILE A 137 7.96 -6.18 8.72
N TYR A 138 7.65 -6.16 7.42
CA TYR A 138 6.30 -6.09 6.86
C TYR A 138 6.16 -7.01 5.63
N THR A 139 4.94 -7.12 5.09
CA THR A 139 4.60 -8.06 4.00
C THR A 139 4.72 -7.45 2.61
N GLU A 140 4.96 -6.15 2.49
CA GLU A 140 4.85 -5.40 1.24
C GLU A 140 5.79 -5.93 0.15
N GLY A 141 7.03 -6.30 0.48
CA GLY A 141 7.97 -6.85 -0.48
C GLY A 141 7.49 -8.16 -1.12
N LEU A 142 7.04 -9.12 -0.28
CA LEU A 142 6.47 -10.37 -0.78
C LEU A 142 5.19 -10.15 -1.59
N PHE A 143 4.30 -9.29 -1.11
CA PHE A 143 3.07 -8.99 -1.80
C PHE A 143 3.30 -8.37 -3.17
N PHE A 144 4.23 -7.40 -3.28
CA PHE A 144 4.64 -6.84 -4.56
C PHE A 144 5.25 -7.89 -5.48
N LEU A 145 6.18 -8.70 -4.98
CA LEU A 145 6.82 -9.74 -5.77
C LEU A 145 5.78 -10.68 -6.40
N PHE A 146 4.86 -11.17 -5.58
CA PHE A 146 3.89 -12.15 -6.07
C PHE A 146 2.79 -11.53 -6.92
N SER A 147 2.25 -10.37 -6.55
CA SER A 147 1.21 -9.70 -7.33
C SER A 147 1.73 -9.21 -8.68
N ILE A 148 2.92 -8.61 -8.75
CA ILE A 148 3.54 -8.17 -10.00
C ILE A 148 3.88 -9.37 -10.88
N SER A 149 4.47 -10.43 -10.29
CA SER A 149 4.81 -11.66 -11.03
C SER A 149 3.56 -12.34 -11.59
N ALA A 150 2.46 -12.37 -10.81
CA ALA A 150 1.18 -12.92 -11.25
C ALA A 150 0.60 -12.14 -12.44
N LEU A 151 0.57 -10.81 -12.34
CA LEU A 151 0.08 -9.93 -13.41
C LEU A 151 0.91 -10.06 -14.69
N ARG A 152 2.26 -10.01 -14.56
CA ARG A 152 3.19 -10.19 -15.68
C ARG A 152 3.04 -11.55 -16.32
N ALA A 153 2.96 -12.63 -15.54
CA ALA A 153 2.82 -13.99 -16.05
C ALA A 153 1.48 -14.16 -16.79
N PHE A 154 0.38 -13.62 -16.26
CA PHE A 154 -0.93 -13.66 -16.92
C PHE A 154 -0.92 -12.88 -18.24
N ASP A 155 -0.33 -11.69 -18.24
CA ASP A 155 -0.17 -10.83 -19.41
C ASP A 155 0.66 -11.52 -20.52
N ASN A 156 1.70 -12.27 -20.12
CA ASN A 156 2.53 -13.08 -21.01
C ASN A 156 1.94 -14.47 -21.33
N LYS A 157 0.67 -14.74 -20.97
CA LYS A 157 -0.03 -16.01 -21.20
C LYS A 157 0.63 -17.24 -20.53
N GLN A 158 1.42 -17.01 -19.49
CA GLN A 158 2.06 -18.02 -18.65
C GLN A 158 1.16 -18.42 -17.49
N TYR A 159 0.01 -19.04 -17.80
CA TYR A 159 -1.10 -19.21 -16.86
C TYR A 159 -0.77 -20.06 -15.64
N PHE A 160 0.10 -21.08 -15.76
CA PHE A 160 0.55 -21.86 -14.60
C PHE A 160 1.25 -20.96 -13.58
N TRP A 161 2.23 -20.17 -14.03
CA TRP A 161 2.95 -19.23 -13.17
C TRP A 161 2.05 -18.12 -12.63
N ALA A 162 1.11 -17.64 -13.45
CA ALA A 162 0.13 -16.66 -12.99
C ALA A 162 -0.71 -17.21 -11.82
N GLY A 163 -1.19 -18.43 -11.90
CA GLY A 163 -1.91 -19.11 -10.83
C GLY A 163 -1.05 -19.32 -9.58
N LEU A 164 0.17 -19.80 -9.74
CA LEU A 164 1.09 -20.01 -8.62
C LEU A 164 1.40 -18.70 -7.86
N TRP A 165 1.84 -17.67 -8.58
CA TRP A 165 2.17 -16.39 -7.97
C TRP A 165 0.95 -15.70 -7.33
N SER A 166 -0.23 -15.83 -7.94
CA SER A 166 -1.44 -15.26 -7.38
C SER A 166 -1.89 -15.97 -6.10
N GLY A 167 -1.77 -17.29 -6.02
CA GLY A 167 -2.00 -18.06 -4.79
C GLY A 167 -1.04 -17.67 -3.66
N LEU A 168 0.25 -17.45 -3.96
CA LEU A 168 1.22 -16.94 -3.01
C LEU A 168 0.92 -15.49 -2.58
N SER A 169 0.41 -14.65 -3.51
CA SER A 169 -0.03 -13.29 -3.18
C SER A 169 -1.17 -13.30 -2.15
N THR A 170 -2.18 -14.17 -2.32
CA THR A 170 -3.29 -14.31 -1.36
C THR A 170 -2.87 -14.99 -0.06
N ALA A 171 -1.86 -15.87 -0.08
CA ALA A 171 -1.25 -16.42 1.14
C ALA A 171 -0.44 -15.38 1.91
N THR A 172 -0.04 -14.27 1.27
CA THR A 172 0.66 -13.14 1.89
C THR A 172 -0.32 -12.12 2.46
N ARG A 173 -1.34 -11.73 1.70
CA ARG A 173 -2.36 -10.74 2.08
C ARG A 173 -3.68 -11.03 1.38
N ILE A 174 -4.79 -10.91 2.13
CA ILE A 174 -6.14 -11.12 1.59
C ILE A 174 -6.45 -10.21 0.37
N THR A 175 -5.86 -9.01 0.32
CA THR A 175 -6.05 -8.06 -0.78
C THR A 175 -5.59 -8.60 -2.15
N GLY A 176 -4.75 -9.64 -2.16
CA GLY A 176 -4.39 -10.38 -3.37
C GLY A 176 -5.58 -10.99 -4.12
N ILE A 177 -6.73 -11.15 -3.45
CA ILE A 177 -7.98 -11.64 -4.07
C ILE A 177 -8.45 -10.75 -5.24
N ALA A 178 -8.02 -9.49 -5.32
CA ALA A 178 -8.29 -8.61 -6.47
C ALA A 178 -7.76 -9.17 -7.81
N LEU A 179 -6.79 -10.08 -7.78
CA LEU A 179 -6.29 -10.78 -8.96
C LEU A 179 -7.36 -11.71 -9.56
N LEU A 180 -8.28 -12.26 -8.76
CA LEU A 180 -9.31 -13.18 -9.23
C LEU A 180 -10.25 -12.52 -10.26
N PRO A 181 -10.97 -11.43 -9.94
CA PRO A 181 -11.81 -10.76 -10.94
C PRO A 181 -10.97 -10.16 -12.07
N ALA A 182 -9.72 -9.73 -11.82
CA ALA A 182 -8.84 -9.23 -12.86
C ALA A 182 -8.53 -10.30 -13.93
N PHE A 183 -8.19 -11.51 -13.51
CA PHE A 183 -7.91 -12.62 -14.40
C PHE A 183 -9.18 -13.11 -15.10
N LEU A 184 -10.30 -13.28 -14.37
CA LEU A 184 -11.57 -13.73 -14.94
C LEU A 184 -12.09 -12.79 -16.04
N ILE A 185 -12.13 -11.47 -15.73
CA ILE A 185 -12.61 -10.45 -16.68
C ILE A 185 -11.69 -10.37 -17.90
N SER A 186 -10.36 -10.49 -17.68
CA SER A 186 -9.39 -10.48 -18.77
C SER A 186 -9.52 -11.74 -19.63
N ALA A 187 -9.70 -12.92 -19.02
CA ALA A 187 -9.90 -14.17 -19.72
C ALA A 187 -11.16 -14.13 -20.58
N TRP A 188 -12.26 -13.66 -19.99
CA TRP A 188 -13.55 -13.54 -20.69
C TRP A 188 -13.49 -12.52 -21.84
N LYS A 189 -13.03 -11.29 -21.57
CA LYS A 189 -13.01 -10.21 -22.58
C LYS A 189 -12.08 -10.51 -23.75
N GLN A 190 -10.92 -11.14 -23.48
CA GLN A 190 -9.93 -11.50 -24.51
C GLN A 190 -10.13 -12.89 -25.09
N ARG A 191 -11.19 -13.61 -24.68
CA ARG A 191 -11.50 -14.99 -25.12
C ARG A 191 -10.30 -15.93 -24.95
N LEU A 192 -9.65 -15.89 -23.78
CA LEU A 192 -8.46 -16.69 -23.50
C LEU A 192 -8.82 -18.18 -23.29
N PRO A 193 -7.84 -19.10 -23.42
CA PRO A 193 -8.07 -20.52 -23.24
C PRO A 193 -8.45 -20.88 -21.80
N MET A 194 -9.04 -22.07 -21.59
CA MET A 194 -9.46 -22.58 -20.26
C MET A 194 -8.36 -22.50 -19.19
N LYS A 195 -7.08 -22.64 -19.59
CA LYS A 195 -5.93 -22.49 -18.70
C LYS A 195 -5.91 -21.13 -17.98
N ALA A 196 -6.41 -20.05 -18.61
CA ALA A 196 -6.52 -18.73 -18.00
C ALA A 196 -7.57 -18.70 -16.87
N TYR A 197 -8.68 -19.42 -17.03
CA TYR A 197 -9.72 -19.54 -16.01
C TYR A 197 -9.22 -20.38 -14.82
N PHE A 198 -8.49 -21.48 -15.05
CA PHE A 198 -7.86 -22.23 -13.97
C PHE A 198 -6.86 -21.36 -13.18
N ALA A 199 -6.06 -20.55 -13.86
CA ALA A 199 -5.18 -19.57 -13.20
C ALA A 199 -5.98 -18.56 -12.37
N SER A 200 -7.17 -18.16 -12.83
CA SER A 200 -8.04 -17.25 -12.07
C SER A 200 -8.54 -17.89 -10.77
N PHE A 201 -8.99 -19.12 -10.80
CA PHE A 201 -9.44 -19.83 -9.59
C PHE A 201 -8.27 -20.14 -8.64
N ALA A 202 -7.07 -20.40 -9.16
CA ALA A 202 -5.87 -20.60 -8.36
C ALA A 202 -5.51 -19.38 -7.46
N VAL A 203 -6.00 -18.18 -7.80
CA VAL A 203 -5.88 -16.98 -6.94
C VAL A 203 -6.40 -17.25 -5.52
N ALA A 204 -7.50 -17.99 -5.39
CA ALA A 204 -8.07 -18.31 -4.08
C ALA A 204 -7.24 -19.32 -3.28
N GLY A 205 -6.22 -19.94 -3.86
CA GLY A 205 -5.48 -21.04 -3.26
C GLY A 205 -4.88 -20.71 -1.89
N GLY A 206 -4.25 -19.54 -1.76
CA GLY A 206 -3.69 -19.12 -0.47
C GLY A 206 -4.75 -18.92 0.62
N ILE A 207 -5.90 -18.35 0.26
CA ILE A 207 -7.03 -18.15 1.18
C ILE A 207 -7.63 -19.50 1.57
N VAL A 208 -7.84 -20.40 0.60
CA VAL A 208 -8.43 -21.74 0.84
C VAL A 208 -7.55 -22.55 1.79
N ILE A 209 -6.23 -22.59 1.54
CA ILE A 209 -5.29 -23.30 2.43
C ILE A 209 -5.33 -22.70 3.84
N TYR A 210 -5.38 -21.38 3.96
CA TYR A 210 -5.46 -20.73 5.27
C TYR A 210 -6.80 -20.95 5.96
N SER A 211 -7.92 -20.93 5.20
CA SER A 211 -9.25 -21.29 5.71
C SER A 211 -9.31 -22.73 6.25
N LEU A 212 -8.69 -23.67 5.54
CA LEU A 212 -8.60 -25.07 6.01
C LEU A 212 -7.77 -25.16 7.30
N TYR A 213 -6.65 -24.45 7.39
CA TYR A 213 -5.90 -24.37 8.64
C TYR A 213 -6.75 -23.81 9.78
N CYS A 214 -7.47 -22.71 9.56
CA CYS A 214 -8.34 -22.09 10.56
C CYS A 214 -9.47 -23.05 10.99
N LEU A 215 -10.09 -23.76 10.05
CA LEU A 215 -11.11 -24.75 10.33
C LEU A 215 -10.58 -25.88 11.23
N ILE A 216 -9.43 -26.43 10.89
CA ILE A 216 -8.81 -27.54 11.64
C ILE A 216 -8.36 -27.07 13.04
N LYS A 217 -7.75 -25.89 13.13
CA LYS A 217 -7.14 -25.39 14.37
C LYS A 217 -8.15 -24.78 15.33
N PHE A 218 -9.15 -24.07 14.81
CA PHE A 218 -10.08 -23.24 15.60
C PHE A 218 -11.54 -23.62 15.43
N GLY A 219 -11.87 -24.54 14.51
CA GLY A 219 -13.26 -24.91 14.21
C GLY A 219 -14.01 -23.86 13.35
N ASP A 220 -13.34 -22.82 12.88
CA ASP A 220 -13.91 -21.71 12.10
C ASP A 220 -13.07 -21.44 10.86
N ALA A 221 -13.59 -21.77 9.67
CA ALA A 221 -12.91 -21.56 8.39
C ALA A 221 -12.69 -20.07 8.05
N LEU A 222 -13.44 -19.16 8.63
CA LEU A 222 -13.40 -17.72 8.40
C LEU A 222 -12.83 -16.94 9.61
N ALA A 223 -12.15 -17.62 10.55
CA ALA A 223 -11.58 -17.01 11.74
C ALA A 223 -10.76 -15.73 11.43
N PHE A 224 -9.97 -15.75 10.35
CA PHE A 224 -9.19 -14.57 9.90
C PHE A 224 -10.09 -13.39 9.48
N LEU A 225 -11.28 -13.66 8.95
CA LEU A 225 -12.24 -12.63 8.55
C LEU A 225 -13.00 -12.10 9.78
N HIS A 226 -13.41 -12.98 10.68
CA HIS A 226 -14.06 -12.60 11.93
C HIS A 226 -13.11 -11.76 12.80
N ALA A 227 -11.84 -12.15 12.93
CA ALA A 227 -10.86 -11.39 13.68
C ALA A 227 -10.64 -9.95 13.12
N GLN A 228 -10.96 -9.67 11.86
CA GLN A 228 -10.87 -8.30 11.31
C GLN A 228 -11.89 -7.34 11.97
N ARG A 229 -12.92 -7.83 12.66
CA ARG A 229 -13.92 -6.98 13.34
C ARG A 229 -13.32 -6.14 14.46
N ALA A 230 -12.24 -6.59 15.09
CA ALA A 230 -11.53 -5.81 16.10
C ALA A 230 -10.95 -4.49 15.54
N TRP A 231 -10.65 -4.45 14.24
CA TRP A 231 -10.09 -3.25 13.56
C TRP A 231 -11.10 -2.54 12.67
N ARG A 232 -12.22 -3.21 12.31
CA ARG A 232 -13.17 -2.68 11.31
C ARG A 232 -14.59 -2.95 11.74
N SER A 233 -15.45 -1.94 11.66
CA SER A 233 -16.87 -2.07 11.98
C SER A 233 -17.64 -3.00 11.03
N THR A 234 -17.12 -3.25 9.82
CA THR A 234 -17.78 -4.07 8.81
C THR A 234 -16.83 -5.09 8.21
N THR A 235 -17.30 -6.33 8.07
CA THR A 235 -16.62 -7.41 7.32
C THR A 235 -17.41 -7.73 6.06
N GLY A 236 -16.74 -7.89 4.92
CA GLY A 236 -17.38 -8.13 3.64
C GLY A 236 -17.68 -6.86 2.84
N PHE A 237 -18.55 -6.96 1.81
CA PHE A 237 -18.94 -5.81 1.01
C PHE A 237 -20.01 -4.97 1.73
N ALA A 238 -19.68 -3.71 1.99
CA ALA A 238 -20.56 -2.78 2.68
C ALA A 238 -20.61 -1.42 1.97
N LEU A 239 -21.75 -1.09 1.38
CA LEU A 239 -21.99 0.25 0.81
C LEU A 239 -21.84 1.38 1.84
N ALA A 240 -22.17 1.09 3.10
CA ALA A 240 -21.95 2.03 4.21
C ALA A 240 -20.45 2.35 4.40
N GLY A 241 -19.53 1.41 4.18
CA GLY A 241 -18.10 1.65 4.22
C GLY A 241 -17.64 2.61 3.13
N TRP A 242 -18.14 2.44 1.90
CA TRP A 242 -17.86 3.34 0.78
C TRP A 242 -18.38 4.76 1.06
N TRP A 243 -19.61 4.87 1.60
CA TRP A 243 -20.20 6.16 1.96
C TRP A 243 -19.41 6.84 3.08
N SER A 244 -19.06 6.08 4.13
CA SER A 244 -18.23 6.59 5.23
C SER A 244 -16.88 7.10 4.74
N MET A 245 -16.19 6.34 3.87
CA MET A 245 -14.94 6.76 3.27
C MET A 245 -15.09 8.05 2.47
N LEU A 246 -16.13 8.14 1.62
CA LEU A 246 -16.41 9.34 0.83
C LEU A 246 -16.65 10.55 1.73
N MET A 247 -17.45 10.39 2.78
CA MET A 247 -17.74 11.46 3.72
C MET A 247 -16.50 11.91 4.49
N GLN A 248 -15.67 10.98 4.97
CA GLN A 248 -14.41 11.31 5.63
C GLN A 248 -13.47 12.12 4.72
N VAL A 249 -13.46 11.82 3.43
CA VAL A 249 -12.68 12.56 2.44
C VAL A 249 -13.23 13.95 2.16
N VAL A 250 -14.57 14.10 2.05
CA VAL A 250 -15.22 15.36 1.65
C VAL A 250 -15.35 16.34 2.82
N ILE A 251 -15.80 15.85 3.97
CA ILE A 251 -16.09 16.72 5.13
C ILE A 251 -15.10 16.55 6.29
N GLY A 252 -14.19 15.57 6.21
CA GLY A 252 -13.18 15.29 7.22
C GLY A 252 -13.56 14.15 8.19
N ALA A 253 -12.57 13.33 8.56
CA ALA A 253 -12.80 12.18 9.44
C ALA A 253 -13.36 12.59 10.80
N LYS A 254 -12.85 13.70 11.38
CA LYS A 254 -13.32 14.25 12.66
C LYS A 254 -14.80 14.66 12.63
N ASN A 255 -15.22 15.31 11.57
CA ASN A 255 -16.63 15.73 11.39
C ASN A 255 -17.56 14.53 11.23
N VAL A 256 -17.09 13.48 10.55
CA VAL A 256 -17.86 12.22 10.41
C VAL A 256 -17.97 11.48 11.75
N GLU A 257 -16.91 11.45 12.55
CA GLU A 257 -16.86 10.78 13.83
C GLU A 257 -17.83 11.42 14.85
N VAL A 258 -17.86 12.76 14.92
CA VAL A 258 -18.77 13.48 15.84
C VAL A 258 -20.19 13.66 15.30
N GLY A 259 -20.45 13.36 14.02
CA GLY A 259 -21.76 13.45 13.39
C GLY A 259 -22.24 14.87 13.03
N TYR A 260 -21.41 15.90 13.21
CA TYR A 260 -21.68 17.29 12.80
C TYR A 260 -20.40 18.00 12.37
N ILE A 261 -20.52 19.17 11.71
CA ILE A 261 -19.34 19.94 11.26
C ILE A 261 -18.77 20.71 12.46
N GLN A 262 -17.74 20.13 13.07
CA GLN A 262 -16.94 20.75 14.12
C GLN A 262 -15.78 21.56 13.53
N ASP A 263 -15.14 21.04 12.50
CA ASP A 263 -14.09 21.69 11.73
C ASP A 263 -14.63 22.12 10.36
N ILE A 264 -15.00 23.40 10.27
CA ILE A 264 -15.52 24.00 9.03
C ILE A 264 -14.42 24.24 7.99
N TRP A 265 -13.16 24.35 8.43
CA TRP A 265 -12.05 24.66 7.51
C TRP A 265 -11.71 23.50 6.61
N TYR A 266 -11.94 22.27 7.09
CA TYR A 266 -11.67 21.09 6.29
C TYR A 266 -12.54 21.01 5.01
N PRO A 267 -13.88 21.02 5.07
CA PRO A 267 -14.72 20.98 3.86
C PRO A 267 -14.54 22.22 2.97
N ILE A 268 -14.26 23.41 3.53
CA ILE A 268 -13.90 24.59 2.76
C ILE A 268 -12.59 24.34 1.99
N GLY A 269 -11.57 23.81 2.64
CA GLY A 269 -10.32 23.48 2.01
C GLY A 269 -10.46 22.44 0.91
N PHE A 270 -11.24 21.40 1.15
CA PHE A 270 -11.59 20.42 0.14
C PHE A 270 -12.22 21.07 -1.09
N ALA A 271 -13.24 21.93 -0.89
CA ALA A 271 -13.89 22.66 -1.97
C ALA A 271 -12.90 23.56 -2.73
N MET A 272 -12.02 24.28 -2.04
CA MET A 272 -10.98 25.09 -2.68
C MET A 272 -10.02 24.25 -3.54
N VAL A 273 -9.62 23.08 -3.06
CA VAL A 273 -8.77 22.16 -3.82
C VAL A 273 -9.47 21.67 -5.08
N VAL A 274 -10.72 21.23 -4.96
CA VAL A 274 -11.52 20.75 -6.10
C VAL A 274 -11.75 21.86 -7.12
N ILE A 275 -12.16 23.06 -6.68
CA ILE A 275 -12.40 24.22 -7.55
C ILE A 275 -11.09 24.64 -8.26
N SER A 276 -9.97 24.71 -7.52
CA SER A 276 -8.66 25.07 -8.09
C SER A 276 -8.19 24.05 -9.11
N ALA A 277 -8.36 22.77 -8.83
CA ALA A 277 -8.03 21.69 -9.77
C ALA A 277 -8.90 21.76 -11.03
N TRP A 278 -10.22 22.01 -10.84
CA TRP A 278 -11.16 22.19 -11.96
C TRP A 278 -10.80 23.40 -12.83
N LEU A 279 -10.53 24.56 -12.22
CA LEU A 279 -10.10 25.77 -12.92
C LEU A 279 -8.82 25.53 -13.74
N LEU A 280 -7.81 24.90 -13.15
CA LEU A 280 -6.57 24.55 -13.82
C LEU A 280 -6.82 23.65 -15.04
N LEU A 281 -7.69 22.66 -14.91
CA LEU A 281 -8.04 21.76 -16.00
C LEU A 281 -8.88 22.45 -17.08
N HIS A 282 -9.82 23.31 -16.67
CA HIS A 282 -10.69 24.05 -17.59
C HIS A 282 -9.89 25.03 -18.43
N PHE A 283 -9.01 25.82 -17.83
CA PHE A 283 -8.18 26.81 -18.50
C PHE A 283 -6.85 26.27 -19.00
N ARG A 284 -6.67 24.95 -19.07
CA ARG A 284 -5.40 24.30 -19.42
C ARG A 284 -4.77 24.76 -20.74
N LEU A 285 -5.62 25.04 -21.75
CA LEU A 285 -5.16 25.50 -23.06
C LEU A 285 -4.66 26.97 -23.02
N GLN A 286 -5.31 27.82 -22.24
CA GLN A 286 -4.96 29.22 -22.07
C GLN A 286 -3.71 29.38 -21.18
N LEU A 287 -3.60 28.55 -20.14
CA LEU A 287 -2.48 28.57 -19.19
C LEU A 287 -1.19 28.00 -19.81
N GLY A 288 -1.30 27.06 -20.76
CA GLY A 288 -0.15 26.43 -21.41
C GLY A 288 0.93 26.02 -20.40
N ASN A 289 2.16 26.51 -20.58
CA ASN A 289 3.29 26.22 -19.69
C ASN A 289 3.14 26.80 -18.26
N ARG A 290 2.24 27.76 -18.02
CA ARG A 290 2.00 28.36 -16.69
C ARG A 290 1.20 27.43 -15.78
N MET A 291 0.54 26.42 -16.35
CA MET A 291 -0.20 25.39 -15.59
C MET A 291 0.64 24.74 -14.47
N ARG A 292 1.95 24.60 -14.68
CA ARG A 292 2.90 24.09 -13.69
C ARG A 292 2.91 24.89 -12.37
N TYR A 293 2.79 26.21 -12.43
CA TYR A 293 2.75 27.06 -11.24
C TYR A 293 1.43 26.90 -10.48
N GLY A 294 0.32 26.72 -11.20
CA GLY A 294 -0.98 26.44 -10.60
C GLY A 294 -1.01 25.11 -9.87
N PHE A 295 -0.46 24.05 -10.45
CA PHE A 295 -0.32 22.75 -9.75
C PHE A 295 0.62 22.85 -8.55
N PHE A 296 1.70 23.59 -8.65
CA PHE A 296 2.61 23.81 -7.52
C PHE A 296 1.90 24.55 -6.39
N LEU A 297 1.15 25.63 -6.68
CA LEU A 297 0.35 26.36 -5.70
C LEU A 297 -0.73 25.47 -5.07
N LEU A 298 -1.42 24.66 -5.88
CA LEU A 298 -2.40 23.69 -5.37
C LEU A 298 -1.73 22.71 -4.39
N TRP A 299 -0.54 22.26 -4.71
CA TRP A 299 0.26 21.36 -3.87
C TRP A 299 0.69 22.00 -2.56
N VAL A 300 1.12 23.26 -2.60
CA VAL A 300 1.49 24.03 -1.41
C VAL A 300 0.25 24.26 -0.53
N LEU A 301 -0.90 24.59 -1.11
CA LEU A 301 -2.15 24.73 -0.39
C LEU A 301 -2.57 23.44 0.31
N LEU A 302 -2.50 22.30 -0.39
CA LEU A 302 -2.78 20.98 0.16
C LEU A 302 -1.84 20.67 1.34
N TRP A 303 -0.56 21.00 1.21
CA TRP A 303 0.43 20.78 2.25
C TRP A 303 0.20 21.71 3.48
N LEU A 304 -0.12 22.98 3.25
CA LEU A 304 -0.44 23.93 4.32
C LEU A 304 -1.69 23.50 5.08
N MET A 305 -2.72 23.04 4.38
CA MET A 305 -3.95 22.57 5.00
C MET A 305 -3.79 21.29 5.79
N SER A 306 -2.89 20.39 5.35
CA SER A 306 -2.58 19.17 6.09
C SER A 306 -1.85 19.43 7.42
N ARG A 307 -1.28 20.63 7.60
CA ARG A 307 -0.54 21.02 8.84
C ARG A 307 -1.41 21.61 9.95
N GLN A 308 -2.66 21.98 9.66
CA GLN A 308 -3.52 22.67 10.64
C GLN A 308 -4.10 21.74 11.73
N GLU A 309 -3.95 20.44 11.61
CA GLU A 309 -4.36 19.52 12.65
C GLU A 309 -3.22 19.34 13.67
N LEU A 310 -3.38 19.97 14.83
CA LEU A 310 -2.48 19.95 15.98
C LEU A 310 -2.36 18.56 16.64
N PRO A 311 -1.31 18.30 17.41
CA PRO A 311 -0.76 16.98 17.76
C PRO A 311 -1.56 16.15 18.76
N SER A 312 -2.84 16.42 19.00
CA SER A 312 -3.65 15.63 19.95
C SER A 312 -4.18 14.30 19.39
N ASN A 313 -4.14 14.11 18.07
CA ASN A 313 -4.51 12.82 17.48
C ASN A 313 -3.60 12.50 16.28
N PRO A 314 -2.64 11.57 16.44
CA PRO A 314 -1.71 11.20 15.37
C PRO A 314 -2.38 10.55 14.15
N PHE A 315 -3.67 10.21 14.26
CA PHE A 315 -4.44 9.56 13.19
C PHE A 315 -5.13 10.53 12.22
N SER A 316 -5.17 11.83 12.52
CA SER A 316 -5.96 12.80 11.75
C SER A 316 -5.16 13.64 10.76
N SER A 317 -3.83 13.46 10.68
CA SER A 317 -2.96 14.52 10.18
C SER A 317 -2.85 14.70 8.66
N GLU A 318 -3.50 13.90 7.78
CA GLU A 318 -3.27 14.03 6.33
C GLU A 318 -4.48 13.74 5.41
N PRO A 319 -5.71 14.16 5.70
CA PRO A 319 -6.86 13.76 4.88
C PRO A 319 -6.82 14.31 3.44
N LEU A 320 -6.19 15.47 3.21
CA LEU A 320 -6.05 16.04 1.86
C LEU A 320 -4.97 15.33 1.02
N ILE A 321 -3.87 14.91 1.66
CA ILE A 321 -2.84 14.07 0.99
C ILE A 321 -3.47 12.72 0.62
N LYS A 322 -4.28 12.14 1.52
CA LYS A 322 -5.05 10.92 1.26
C LYS A 322 -5.96 11.07 0.05
N LEU A 323 -6.68 12.19 -0.04
CA LEU A 323 -7.51 12.51 -1.20
C LEU A 323 -6.71 12.47 -2.51
N VAL A 324 -5.56 13.14 -2.54
CA VAL A 324 -4.71 13.19 -3.74
C VAL A 324 -4.17 11.81 -4.08
N LEU A 325 -3.73 11.04 -3.08
CA LEU A 325 -3.22 9.70 -3.30
C LEU A 325 -4.32 8.75 -3.81
N ILE A 326 -5.51 8.78 -3.21
CA ILE A 326 -6.61 7.90 -3.60
C ILE A 326 -7.18 8.31 -4.96
N PHE A 327 -7.73 9.53 -5.05
CA PHE A 327 -8.43 9.95 -6.26
C PHE A 327 -7.48 10.34 -7.38
N GLY A 328 -6.34 10.94 -7.05
CA GLY A 328 -5.28 11.24 -8.04
C GLY A 328 -4.72 9.97 -8.66
N SER A 329 -4.45 8.94 -7.86
CA SER A 329 -3.96 7.65 -8.37
C SER A 329 -5.04 6.89 -9.15
N LEU A 330 -6.29 6.94 -8.71
CA LEU A 330 -7.42 6.34 -9.44
C LEU A 330 -7.65 7.04 -10.78
N CYS A 331 -7.62 8.37 -10.80
CA CYS A 331 -7.70 9.17 -12.01
C CYS A 331 -6.54 8.87 -12.97
N LEU A 332 -5.31 8.79 -12.47
CA LEU A 332 -4.14 8.44 -13.26
C LEU A 332 -4.23 7.05 -13.84
N LEU A 333 -4.67 6.07 -13.05
CA LEU A 333 -4.92 4.71 -13.52
C LEU A 333 -5.97 4.67 -14.64
N TRP A 334 -7.05 5.46 -14.49
CA TRP A 334 -8.08 5.61 -15.54
C TRP A 334 -7.51 6.24 -16.81
N LEU A 335 -6.72 7.30 -16.71
CA LEU A 335 -6.11 7.97 -17.86
C LEU A 335 -5.10 7.06 -18.59
N CYS A 336 -4.37 6.23 -17.84
CA CYS A 336 -3.39 5.31 -18.38
C CYS A 336 -3.96 3.91 -18.74
N ARG A 337 -5.27 3.66 -18.53
CA ARG A 337 -5.89 2.31 -18.68
C ARG A 337 -5.70 1.65 -20.05
N THR A 338 -5.49 2.42 -21.08
CA THR A 338 -5.23 1.92 -22.45
C THR A 338 -3.74 1.70 -22.73
N GLN A 339 -2.87 2.28 -21.92
CA GLN A 339 -1.41 2.16 -22.06
C GLN A 339 -0.84 1.03 -21.21
N ILE A 340 -1.46 0.73 -20.06
CA ILE A 340 -1.09 -0.41 -19.21
C ILE A 340 -1.82 -1.68 -19.66
N PRO A 341 -1.27 -2.88 -19.37
CA PRO A 341 -1.95 -4.13 -19.68
C PRO A 341 -3.35 -4.18 -19.09
N PHE A 342 -4.32 -4.70 -19.87
CA PHE A 342 -5.71 -4.72 -19.45
C PHE A 342 -5.93 -5.42 -18.10
N VAL A 343 -5.26 -6.55 -17.88
CA VAL A 343 -5.31 -7.27 -16.60
C VAL A 343 -4.81 -6.43 -15.43
N ALA A 344 -3.78 -5.62 -15.65
CA ALA A 344 -3.23 -4.71 -14.63
C ALA A 344 -4.19 -3.56 -14.31
N ALA A 345 -4.85 -2.99 -15.34
CA ALA A 345 -5.86 -1.95 -15.14
C ALA A 345 -7.04 -2.49 -14.32
N VAL A 346 -7.59 -3.65 -14.68
CA VAL A 346 -8.70 -4.28 -13.96
C VAL A 346 -8.30 -4.61 -12.52
N TYR A 347 -7.12 -5.21 -12.31
CA TYR A 347 -6.59 -5.45 -10.97
C TYR A 347 -6.50 -4.16 -10.15
N GLY A 348 -6.00 -3.08 -10.74
CA GLY A 348 -5.91 -1.79 -10.07
C GLY A 348 -7.27 -1.30 -9.58
N PHE A 349 -8.30 -1.32 -10.41
CA PHE A 349 -9.65 -0.89 -10.03
C PHE A 349 -10.27 -1.76 -8.93
N PHE A 350 -10.13 -3.09 -9.00
CA PHE A 350 -10.63 -3.97 -7.93
C PHE A 350 -9.85 -3.82 -6.63
N SER A 351 -8.54 -3.57 -6.70
CA SER A 351 -7.73 -3.29 -5.50
C SER A 351 -8.15 -1.97 -4.85
N PHE A 352 -8.46 -0.92 -5.62
CA PHE A 352 -9.06 0.31 -5.08
C PHE A 352 -10.43 0.04 -4.45
N ALA A 353 -11.28 -0.75 -5.11
CA ALA A 353 -12.59 -1.13 -4.57
C ALA A 353 -12.46 -1.81 -3.20
N ILE A 354 -11.52 -2.74 -3.05
CA ILE A 354 -11.24 -3.41 -1.76
C ILE A 354 -10.72 -2.38 -0.73
N ALA A 355 -9.80 -1.50 -1.10
CA ALA A 355 -9.27 -0.48 -0.20
C ALA A 355 -10.37 0.46 0.30
N LEU A 356 -11.23 0.95 -0.59
CA LEU A 356 -12.34 1.83 -0.24
C LEU A 356 -13.43 1.14 0.58
N ASN A 357 -13.59 -0.18 0.41
CA ASN A 357 -14.57 -0.98 1.16
C ASN A 357 -14.23 -1.10 2.66
N THR A 358 -13.05 -0.68 3.09
CA THR A 358 -12.69 -0.73 4.52
C THR A 358 -13.51 0.25 5.36
N GLY A 359 -14.05 1.31 4.77
CA GLY A 359 -14.79 2.37 5.46
C GLY A 359 -13.95 3.25 6.38
N LEU A 360 -12.65 3.01 6.43
CA LEU A 360 -11.69 3.75 7.25
C LEU A 360 -10.63 4.39 6.38
N THR A 361 -10.22 5.60 6.72
CA THR A 361 -9.09 6.27 6.06
C THR A 361 -7.73 5.80 6.59
N ALA A 362 -7.70 5.16 7.75
CA ALA A 362 -6.48 4.60 8.31
C ALA A 362 -5.87 3.54 7.38
N SER A 363 -4.58 3.62 7.13
CA SER A 363 -3.80 2.70 6.27
C SER A 363 -4.19 2.67 4.78
N VAL A 364 -5.11 3.51 4.30
CA VAL A 364 -5.55 3.47 2.90
C VAL A 364 -4.40 3.82 1.96
N GLU A 365 -3.52 4.72 2.32
CA GLU A 365 -2.35 5.11 1.53
C GLU A 365 -1.39 3.93 1.31
N ARG A 366 -1.19 3.11 2.35
CA ARG A 366 -0.40 1.88 2.25
C ARG A 366 -1.05 0.88 1.31
N TYR A 367 -2.40 0.75 1.36
CA TYR A 367 -3.13 -0.09 0.42
C TYR A 367 -3.06 0.42 -1.01
N VAL A 368 -3.18 1.73 -1.23
CA VAL A 368 -3.03 2.35 -2.56
C VAL A 368 -1.61 2.18 -3.08
N TYR A 369 -0.60 2.37 -2.24
CA TYR A 369 0.79 2.11 -2.61
C TYR A 369 1.00 0.66 -3.06
N ALA A 370 0.38 -0.31 -2.39
CA ALA A 370 0.48 -1.73 -2.73
C ALA A 370 -0.17 -2.11 -4.09
N ILE A 371 -0.89 -1.18 -4.73
CA ILE A 371 -1.47 -1.37 -6.07
C ILE A 371 -0.39 -1.13 -7.14
N ALA A 372 0.37 -2.15 -7.49
CA ALA A 372 1.50 -2.04 -8.42
C ALA A 372 1.20 -1.30 -9.76
N PRO A 373 0.02 -1.45 -10.41
CA PRO A 373 -0.34 -0.68 -11.60
C PRO A 373 -0.36 0.84 -11.41
N VAL A 374 -0.54 1.34 -10.19
CA VAL A 374 -0.43 2.77 -9.88
C VAL A 374 1.00 3.27 -10.12
N SER A 375 2.01 2.53 -9.64
CA SER A 375 3.41 2.87 -9.88
C SER A 375 3.77 2.77 -11.37
N PHE A 376 3.16 1.83 -12.11
CA PHE A 376 3.29 1.75 -13.56
C PHE A 376 2.76 3.02 -14.23
N ALA A 377 1.55 3.46 -13.87
CA ALA A 377 0.94 4.67 -14.42
C ALA A 377 1.76 5.94 -14.09
N TRP A 378 2.31 6.06 -12.87
CA TRP A 378 3.25 7.11 -12.51
C TRP A 378 4.52 7.07 -13.37
N GLY A 379 5.05 5.89 -13.64
CA GLY A 379 6.22 5.70 -14.50
C GLY A 379 6.00 6.23 -15.92
N LEU A 380 4.83 5.94 -16.50
CA LEU A 380 4.45 6.46 -17.82
C LEU A 380 4.33 7.99 -17.82
N LEU A 381 3.70 8.56 -16.78
CA LEU A 381 3.55 10.01 -16.63
C LEU A 381 4.90 10.71 -16.50
N PHE A 382 5.79 10.20 -15.65
CA PHE A 382 7.11 10.79 -15.43
C PHE A 382 8.04 10.62 -16.61
N ALA A 383 7.92 9.53 -17.36
CA ALA A 383 8.64 9.36 -18.62
C ALA A 383 8.26 10.43 -19.66
N LYS A 384 6.97 10.81 -19.69
CA LYS A 384 6.46 11.88 -20.54
C LYS A 384 6.84 13.28 -20.04
N TYR A 385 6.91 13.46 -18.71
CA TYR A 385 7.19 14.75 -18.07
C TYR A 385 8.34 14.63 -17.04
N PRO A 386 9.61 14.42 -17.47
CA PRO A 386 10.71 14.09 -16.56
C PRO A 386 10.99 15.16 -15.50
N ARG A 387 10.83 16.43 -15.84
CA ARG A 387 11.04 17.56 -14.91
C ARG A 387 10.09 17.47 -13.71
N TRP A 388 8.84 17.10 -13.94
CA TRP A 388 7.87 16.82 -12.88
C TRP A 388 8.24 15.58 -12.10
N GLY A 389 8.68 14.54 -12.80
CA GLY A 389 9.16 13.31 -12.17
C GLY A 389 10.26 13.58 -11.14
N TYR A 390 11.28 14.35 -11.50
CA TYR A 390 12.36 14.74 -10.57
C TYR A 390 11.83 15.53 -9.36
N ALA A 391 10.97 16.53 -9.57
CA ALA A 391 10.43 17.34 -8.50
C ALA A 391 9.58 16.51 -7.52
N VAL A 392 8.69 15.67 -8.04
CA VAL A 392 7.83 14.79 -7.23
C VAL A 392 8.66 13.76 -6.48
N MET A 393 9.64 13.13 -7.12
CA MET A 393 10.49 12.12 -6.47
C MET A 393 11.43 12.73 -5.43
N ALA A 394 11.95 13.94 -5.62
CA ALA A 394 12.70 14.64 -4.59
C ALA A 394 11.84 14.90 -3.35
N PHE A 395 10.61 15.38 -3.57
CA PHE A 395 9.66 15.56 -2.48
C PHE A 395 9.27 14.24 -1.79
N CYS A 396 9.01 13.18 -2.55
CA CYS A 396 8.76 11.85 -2.01
C CYS A 396 9.94 11.35 -1.14
N GLY A 397 11.18 11.63 -1.56
CA GLY A 397 12.38 11.30 -0.79
C GLY A 397 12.45 12.03 0.56
N LEU A 398 12.05 13.30 0.61
CA LEU A 398 11.95 14.07 1.86
C LEU A 398 10.86 13.51 2.79
N ILE A 399 9.68 13.20 2.25
CA ILE A 399 8.61 12.59 3.03
C ILE A 399 9.00 11.18 3.49
N LEU A 400 9.69 10.39 2.66
CA LEU A 400 10.21 9.08 3.06
C LEU A 400 11.14 9.21 4.27
N ALA A 401 12.07 10.17 4.25
CA ALA A 401 12.96 10.42 5.38
C ALA A 401 12.17 10.82 6.64
N LEU A 402 11.17 11.70 6.51
CA LEU A 402 10.30 12.09 7.61
C LEU A 402 9.52 10.88 8.18
N TYR A 403 9.00 10.01 7.32
CA TYR A 403 8.28 8.81 7.73
C TYR A 403 9.19 7.80 8.43
N CYS A 404 10.46 7.69 8.04
CA CYS A 404 11.44 6.88 8.76
C CYS A 404 11.62 7.36 10.20
N VAL A 405 11.71 8.68 10.43
CA VAL A 405 11.80 9.26 11.78
C VAL A 405 10.54 8.94 12.58
N ARG A 406 9.37 9.18 12.02
CA ARG A 406 8.08 8.93 12.70
C ARG A 406 7.86 7.45 13.01
N PHE A 407 8.19 6.54 12.08
CA PHE A 407 8.10 5.11 12.29
C PHE A 407 9.00 4.64 13.43
N ALA A 408 10.25 5.11 13.47
CA ALA A 408 11.20 4.80 14.53
C ALA A 408 10.80 5.36 15.92
N GLN A 409 9.86 6.32 15.94
CA GLN A 409 9.25 6.87 17.15
C GLN A 409 7.93 6.17 17.54
N ASP A 410 7.58 5.05 16.92
CA ASP A 410 6.30 4.34 17.08
C ASP A 410 5.06 5.18 16.72
N PHE A 411 5.21 6.25 15.90
CA PHE A 411 4.04 6.93 15.37
C PHE A 411 3.40 6.14 14.24
N TRP A 412 2.07 6.04 14.28
CA TRP A 412 1.31 5.44 13.18
C TRP A 412 1.44 6.31 11.92
N LEU A 413 1.74 5.70 10.78
CA LEU A 413 1.98 6.42 9.52
C LEU A 413 0.89 6.18 8.47
N ALA A 414 0.14 5.11 8.62
CA ALA A 414 -0.83 4.73 7.60
C ALA A 414 -1.90 3.79 8.19
#